data_d68d9c47b0f6a27102e8b7b4d96dab59
#
_entry.id   d68d9c47b0f6a27102e8b7b4d96dab59
#
_cell.length_a   1.000
_cell.length_b   1.000
_cell.length_c   1.000
_cell.angle_alpha   90.00
_cell.angle_beta   90.00
_cell.angle_gamma   90.00
#
_symmetry.space_group_name_H-M   'P 1'
#
loop_
_entity.id
_entity.type
_entity.pdbx_description
1 polymer ?
#
loop_
_entity_poly.entity_id
_entity_poly.type
_entity_poly.pdbx_seq_one_letter_code
_entity_poly.pdbx_strand_id
1 'polypeptide(L)'
;MAKQAKMVVDKAFSISKIDKRIYGSFIEHLGRAVYDGIYQPGHPLSNADGFRKDVIDLVKELDVPIVRYPGGNFVSNFYWEDSVGPVEERPHRLELAWKSLEKNEVGLHEFKKWADAANSEVMMAVKLGTRGITDACNLLEYCNHPGGTKYSDLRIKHGQKDPYGFKTWCLGNEMDGPWQIGHKTMDEYGRLAEETAKAMKLIDPSIEFVVCGSSNKDMPTFALWEDHVLSHTYDYVDYLSLHTYYGNRSDDSNDFLAKSDDMDEFIHTIIATCDYVKAKKRSKKNMYLSFDEWNVW
;
A
#
# COMPACT_ATOMS: atom_id res chain seq x y z
N MET A 1 16.84 -38.90 -3.89
CA MET A 1 18.14 -38.67 -3.22
C MET A 1 18.02 -37.37 -2.45
N ALA A 2 18.46 -37.32 -1.19
CA ALA A 2 18.48 -36.06 -0.43
C ALA A 2 19.48 -35.10 -1.07
N LYS A 3 19.01 -33.85 -1.34
CA LYS A 3 19.88 -32.77 -1.83
C LYS A 3 20.65 -32.19 -0.62
N GLN A 4 21.92 -31.89 -0.82
CA GLN A 4 22.75 -31.26 0.20
C GLN A 4 23.01 -29.81 -0.20
N ALA A 5 22.89 -28.87 0.76
CA ALA A 5 23.22 -27.48 0.60
C ALA A 5 24.19 -27.04 1.70
N LYS A 6 25.06 -26.06 1.40
CA LYS A 6 25.97 -25.44 2.35
C LYS A 6 25.66 -23.94 2.40
N MET A 7 25.41 -23.43 3.60
CA MET A 7 25.25 -22.01 3.84
C MET A 7 26.46 -21.49 4.63
N VAL A 8 27.01 -20.35 4.22
CA VAL A 8 28.07 -19.64 4.94
C VAL A 8 27.54 -18.29 5.38
N VAL A 9 27.55 -18.01 6.67
CA VAL A 9 27.12 -16.74 7.27
C VAL A 9 28.33 -16.14 8.02
N ASP A 10 28.77 -14.96 7.60
CA ASP A 10 29.89 -14.27 8.20
C ASP A 10 29.63 -12.76 8.22
N LYS A 11 30.08 -12.05 9.27
CA LYS A 11 29.96 -10.59 9.37
C LYS A 11 30.64 -9.84 8.23
N ALA A 12 31.69 -10.43 7.63
CA ALA A 12 32.38 -9.85 6.47
C ALA A 12 31.49 -9.79 5.22
N PHE A 13 30.39 -10.55 5.17
CA PHE A 13 29.42 -10.54 4.07
C PHE A 13 28.20 -9.68 4.34
N SER A 14 28.25 -8.81 5.37
CA SER A 14 27.16 -7.88 5.65
C SER A 14 27.03 -6.87 4.52
N ILE A 15 25.83 -6.80 3.89
CA ILE A 15 25.52 -5.88 2.79
C ILE A 15 24.97 -4.57 3.36
N SER A 16 23.96 -4.64 4.21
CA SER A 16 23.30 -3.47 4.81
C SER A 16 22.50 -3.84 6.05
N LYS A 17 21.99 -2.82 6.75
CA LYS A 17 20.96 -3.00 7.78
C LYS A 17 19.62 -3.28 7.10
N ILE A 18 18.91 -4.30 7.56
CA ILE A 18 17.54 -4.59 7.11
C ILE A 18 16.58 -3.52 7.67
N ASP A 19 15.83 -2.86 6.79
CA ASP A 19 14.69 -2.03 7.21
C ASP A 19 13.57 -2.95 7.69
N LYS A 20 13.05 -2.69 8.89
CA LYS A 20 11.99 -3.55 9.47
C LYS A 20 10.72 -3.60 8.61
N ARG A 21 10.44 -2.56 7.84
CA ARG A 21 9.27 -2.50 6.94
C ARG A 21 9.23 -3.62 5.89
N ILE A 22 10.36 -4.30 5.62
CA ILE A 22 10.38 -5.50 4.75
C ILE A 22 9.50 -6.64 5.30
N TYR A 23 9.20 -6.63 6.59
CA TYR A 23 8.30 -7.57 7.26
C TYR A 23 6.87 -7.05 7.37
N GLY A 24 6.53 -5.99 6.62
CA GLY A 24 5.20 -5.44 6.55
C GLY A 24 4.18 -6.40 5.93
N SER A 25 2.93 -6.01 6.01
CA SER A 25 1.82 -6.76 5.45
C SER A 25 0.89 -5.88 4.62
N PHE A 26 -0.01 -6.52 3.91
CA PHE A 26 -1.03 -5.90 3.09
C PHE A 26 -2.40 -6.45 3.46
N ILE A 27 -3.41 -5.58 3.51
CA ILE A 27 -4.80 -5.96 3.69
C ILE A 27 -5.70 -5.15 2.76
N GLU A 28 -6.72 -5.80 2.23
CA GLU A 28 -7.69 -5.22 1.32
C GLU A 28 -9.12 -5.62 1.72
N HIS A 29 -10.10 -4.78 1.42
CA HIS A 29 -11.52 -5.11 1.50
C HIS A 29 -11.90 -6.12 0.39
N LEU A 30 -11.35 -7.33 0.51
CA LEU A 30 -11.47 -8.44 -0.43
C LEU A 30 -11.86 -9.71 0.33
N GLY A 31 -12.88 -10.41 -0.17
CA GLY A 31 -13.29 -11.69 0.40
C GLY A 31 -13.57 -11.58 1.90
N ARG A 32 -12.83 -12.35 2.70
CA ARG A 32 -12.92 -12.39 4.16
C ARG A 32 -11.69 -11.82 4.86
N ALA A 33 -10.94 -10.94 4.22
CA ALA A 33 -9.75 -10.37 4.85
C ALA A 33 -10.11 -9.35 5.94
N VAL A 34 -11.03 -8.43 5.65
CA VAL A 34 -11.53 -7.43 6.62
C VAL A 34 -12.75 -7.97 7.32
N TYR A 35 -13.92 -8.05 6.65
CA TYR A 35 -15.14 -8.59 7.22
C TYR A 35 -15.06 -10.11 7.34
N ASP A 36 -15.46 -10.65 8.50
CA ASP A 36 -15.27 -12.06 8.91
C ASP A 36 -13.79 -12.53 8.94
N GLY A 37 -12.87 -11.59 8.88
CA GLY A 37 -11.43 -11.79 9.03
C GLY A 37 -10.91 -11.07 10.26
N ILE A 38 -10.29 -9.88 10.08
CA ILE A 38 -9.82 -9.06 11.21
C ILE A 38 -10.97 -8.46 12.01
N TYR A 39 -12.12 -8.23 11.39
CA TYR A 39 -13.33 -7.65 11.97
C TYR A 39 -14.51 -8.63 11.86
N GLN A 40 -15.01 -9.08 13.01
CA GLN A 40 -16.12 -10.03 13.11
C GLN A 40 -16.91 -9.77 14.41
N PRO A 41 -17.81 -8.76 14.43
CA PRO A 41 -18.64 -8.47 15.60
C PRO A 41 -19.45 -9.70 16.02
N GLY A 42 -19.55 -9.93 17.34
CA GLY A 42 -20.26 -11.09 17.89
C GLY A 42 -19.48 -12.40 17.93
N HIS A 43 -18.28 -12.47 17.34
CA HIS A 43 -17.43 -13.64 17.50
C HIS A 43 -16.88 -13.72 18.94
N PRO A 44 -16.78 -14.91 19.58
CA PRO A 44 -16.35 -15.05 20.99
C PRO A 44 -14.96 -14.47 21.28
N LEU A 45 -14.10 -14.41 20.28
CA LEU A 45 -12.74 -13.85 20.40
C LEU A 45 -12.64 -12.39 19.93
N SER A 46 -13.75 -11.74 19.58
CA SER A 46 -13.72 -10.33 19.25
C SER A 46 -13.72 -9.42 20.47
N ASN A 47 -13.05 -8.28 20.34
CA ASN A 47 -13.09 -7.22 21.37
C ASN A 47 -14.40 -6.40 21.26
N ALA A 48 -14.55 -5.38 22.11
CA ALA A 48 -15.73 -4.52 22.12
C ALA A 48 -15.91 -3.70 20.82
N ASP A 49 -14.83 -3.44 20.08
CA ASP A 49 -14.86 -2.76 18.78
C ASP A 49 -15.12 -3.73 17.61
N GLY A 50 -15.35 -5.02 17.86
CA GLY A 50 -15.63 -6.04 16.85
C GLY A 50 -14.39 -6.68 16.22
N PHE A 51 -13.18 -6.34 16.64
CA PHE A 51 -11.95 -6.91 16.08
C PHE A 51 -11.55 -8.22 16.75
N ARG A 52 -11.10 -9.18 15.98
CA ARG A 52 -10.59 -10.48 16.39
C ARG A 52 -9.28 -10.33 17.19
N LYS A 53 -9.34 -10.57 18.49
CA LYS A 53 -8.16 -10.49 19.38
C LYS A 53 -7.10 -11.52 19.03
N ASP A 54 -7.52 -12.74 18.72
CA ASP A 54 -6.61 -13.81 18.29
C ASP A 54 -5.81 -13.44 17.02
N VAL A 55 -6.44 -12.74 16.06
CA VAL A 55 -5.73 -12.22 14.88
C VAL A 55 -4.77 -11.10 15.26
N ILE A 56 -5.21 -10.15 16.09
CA ILE A 56 -4.32 -9.08 16.60
C ILE A 56 -3.10 -9.67 17.32
N ASP A 57 -3.28 -10.69 18.13
CA ASP A 57 -2.20 -11.32 18.87
C ASP A 57 -1.20 -12.02 17.95
N LEU A 58 -1.67 -12.68 16.88
CA LEU A 58 -0.81 -13.26 15.85
C LEU A 58 -0.02 -12.20 15.07
N VAL A 59 -0.64 -11.08 14.71
CA VAL A 59 0.03 -9.96 14.04
C VAL A 59 1.13 -9.36 14.93
N LYS A 60 0.87 -9.25 16.25
CA LYS A 60 1.89 -8.84 17.23
C LYS A 60 3.02 -9.85 17.36
N GLU A 61 2.71 -11.14 17.41
CA GLU A 61 3.73 -12.20 17.48
C GLU A 61 4.65 -12.18 16.27
N LEU A 62 4.11 -11.86 15.07
CA LEU A 62 4.89 -11.68 13.85
C LEU A 62 5.67 -10.35 13.82
N ASP A 63 5.46 -9.45 14.78
CA ASP A 63 6.06 -8.09 14.87
C ASP A 63 5.89 -7.31 13.53
N VAL A 64 4.67 -7.34 12.94
CA VAL A 64 4.36 -6.68 11.67
C VAL A 64 4.47 -5.16 11.85
N PRO A 65 5.49 -4.51 11.25
CA PRO A 65 5.78 -3.11 11.54
C PRO A 65 4.85 -2.13 10.85
N ILE A 66 4.30 -2.50 9.69
CA ILE A 66 3.47 -1.64 8.85
C ILE A 66 2.48 -2.48 8.04
N VAL A 67 1.26 -1.98 7.87
CA VAL A 67 0.21 -2.62 7.05
C VAL A 67 -0.30 -1.63 6.01
N ARG A 68 -0.25 -2.02 4.73
CA ARG A 68 -0.81 -1.27 3.61
C ARG A 68 -2.33 -1.42 3.59
N TYR A 69 -3.05 -0.29 3.47
CA TYR A 69 -4.52 -0.17 3.55
C TYR A 69 -5.01 0.99 2.66
N PRO A 70 -6.24 1.03 2.11
CA PRO A 70 -7.36 0.09 2.31
C PRO A 70 -7.36 -1.07 1.31
N GLY A 71 -6.36 -1.18 0.47
CA GLY A 71 -6.27 -2.24 -0.51
C GLY A 71 -5.37 -1.90 -1.66
N GLY A 72 -5.44 -2.79 -2.57
CA GLY A 72 -5.13 -2.91 -3.96
C GLY A 72 -6.21 -2.32 -4.85
N ASN A 73 -6.93 -3.18 -5.60
CA ASN A 73 -7.96 -2.73 -6.56
C ASN A 73 -9.12 -1.96 -5.90
N PHE A 74 -9.43 -2.29 -4.65
CA PHE A 74 -10.46 -1.62 -3.85
C PHE A 74 -10.24 -0.11 -3.77
N VAL A 75 -8.99 0.39 -3.68
CA VAL A 75 -8.70 1.81 -3.49
C VAL A 75 -9.30 2.69 -4.58
N SER A 76 -9.38 2.21 -5.82
CA SER A 76 -9.90 3.00 -6.94
C SER A 76 -11.41 3.28 -6.88
N ASN A 77 -12.16 2.53 -6.07
CA ASN A 77 -13.58 2.80 -5.81
C ASN A 77 -13.88 3.21 -4.37
N PHE A 78 -12.87 3.30 -3.52
CA PHE A 78 -13.03 3.67 -2.12
C PHE A 78 -13.38 5.15 -1.96
N TYR A 79 -14.46 5.43 -1.26
CA TYR A 79 -14.90 6.77 -0.86
C TYR A 79 -14.66 6.93 0.63
N TRP A 80 -13.48 7.47 0.98
CA TRP A 80 -13.06 7.55 2.38
C TRP A 80 -14.04 8.33 3.26
N GLU A 81 -14.75 9.32 2.68
CA GLU A 81 -15.75 10.13 3.40
C GLU A 81 -16.94 9.28 3.87
N ASP A 82 -17.26 8.22 3.14
CA ASP A 82 -18.34 7.29 3.51
C ASP A 82 -17.94 6.32 4.64
N SER A 83 -16.64 6.21 4.90
CA SER A 83 -16.06 5.29 5.89
C SER A 83 -15.72 5.97 7.23
N VAL A 84 -16.19 7.21 7.44
CA VAL A 84 -15.93 7.99 8.66
C VAL A 84 -17.22 8.53 9.28
N GLY A 85 -17.17 8.91 10.54
CA GLY A 85 -18.36 9.31 11.31
C GLY A 85 -19.12 8.13 11.92
N PRO A 86 -20.35 8.34 12.42
CA PRO A 86 -21.15 7.27 13.01
C PRO A 86 -21.42 6.14 12.03
N VAL A 87 -21.18 4.90 12.43
CA VAL A 87 -21.31 3.71 11.54
C VAL A 87 -22.71 3.57 10.96
N GLU A 88 -23.73 3.87 11.77
CA GLU A 88 -25.16 3.80 11.38
C GLU A 88 -25.58 4.83 10.33
N GLU A 89 -24.78 5.88 10.13
CA GLU A 89 -25.02 6.92 9.12
C GLU A 89 -24.27 6.65 7.81
N ARG A 90 -23.37 5.67 7.77
CA ARG A 90 -22.52 5.40 6.61
C ARG A 90 -23.31 4.69 5.51
N PRO A 91 -23.17 5.10 4.25
CA PRO A 91 -23.87 4.48 3.13
C PRO A 91 -23.26 3.11 2.79
N HIS A 92 -24.10 2.18 2.38
CA HIS A 92 -23.65 0.98 1.70
C HIS A 92 -23.31 1.32 0.24
N ARG A 93 -22.19 0.76 -0.27
CA ARG A 93 -21.72 0.97 -1.63
C ARG A 93 -21.62 -0.33 -2.41
N LEU A 94 -21.91 -0.26 -3.71
CA LEU A 94 -21.49 -1.31 -4.62
C LEU A 94 -19.97 -1.17 -4.82
N GLU A 95 -19.22 -2.16 -4.37
CA GLU A 95 -17.79 -2.23 -4.58
C GLU A 95 -17.51 -2.87 -5.94
N LEU A 96 -16.83 -2.13 -6.83
CA LEU A 96 -16.74 -2.49 -8.24
C LEU A 96 -15.56 -3.41 -8.58
N ALA A 97 -14.49 -3.39 -7.78
CA ALA A 97 -13.33 -4.23 -8.03
C ALA A 97 -13.66 -5.70 -7.78
N TRP A 98 -14.27 -5.99 -6.64
CA TRP A 98 -14.59 -7.36 -6.20
C TRP A 98 -16.08 -7.71 -6.31
N LYS A 99 -16.89 -6.78 -6.83
CA LYS A 99 -18.33 -6.95 -7.05
C LYS A 99 -19.08 -7.35 -5.78
N SER A 100 -18.70 -6.75 -4.67
CA SER A 100 -19.26 -6.99 -3.35
C SER A 100 -20.09 -5.80 -2.86
N LEU A 101 -20.74 -5.97 -1.72
CA LEU A 101 -21.40 -4.88 -0.99
C LEU A 101 -20.43 -4.38 0.09
N GLU A 102 -19.97 -3.14 -0.05
CA GLU A 102 -19.20 -2.47 1.00
C GLU A 102 -20.16 -1.79 1.97
N LYS A 103 -20.08 -2.20 3.23
CA LYS A 103 -20.94 -1.70 4.30
C LYS A 103 -20.38 -0.47 5.02
N ASN A 104 -19.10 -0.17 4.79
CA ASN A 104 -18.34 0.88 5.48
C ASN A 104 -18.31 0.76 7.02
N GLU A 105 -18.53 -0.45 7.57
CA GLU A 105 -18.44 -0.69 9.02
C GLU A 105 -17.00 -0.53 9.53
N VAL A 106 -16.01 -0.90 8.70
CA VAL A 106 -14.58 -0.70 8.96
C VAL A 106 -14.06 0.39 8.04
N GLY A 107 -13.79 1.54 8.59
CA GLY A 107 -13.22 2.67 7.87
C GLY A 107 -11.91 3.14 8.47
N LEU A 108 -11.55 4.39 8.21
CA LEU A 108 -10.26 4.95 8.63
C LEU A 108 -10.05 4.89 10.16
N HIS A 109 -11.08 5.20 10.91
CA HIS A 109 -11.01 5.26 12.38
C HIS A 109 -10.89 3.86 12.97
N GLU A 110 -11.72 2.92 12.52
CA GLU A 110 -11.70 1.54 12.95
C GLU A 110 -10.36 0.87 12.59
N PHE A 111 -9.88 1.08 11.37
CA PHE A 111 -8.60 0.50 10.96
C PHE A 111 -7.41 1.09 11.73
N LYS A 112 -7.43 2.41 12.03
CA LYS A 112 -6.41 3.01 12.90
C LYS A 112 -6.39 2.38 14.30
N LYS A 113 -7.56 2.15 14.90
CA LYS A 113 -7.68 1.45 16.19
C LYS A 113 -7.11 0.03 16.13
N TRP A 114 -7.44 -0.70 15.05
CA TRP A 114 -6.91 -2.05 14.85
C TRP A 114 -5.38 -2.04 14.72
N ALA A 115 -4.83 -1.14 13.91
CA ALA A 115 -3.39 -1.01 13.69
C ALA A 115 -2.65 -0.66 14.99
N ASP A 116 -3.19 0.27 15.80
CA ASP A 116 -2.63 0.59 17.11
C ASP A 116 -2.67 -0.63 18.06
N ALA A 117 -3.78 -1.35 18.05
CA ALA A 117 -3.91 -2.57 18.84
C ALA A 117 -2.93 -3.66 18.39
N ALA A 118 -2.55 -3.70 17.10
CA ALA A 118 -1.59 -4.63 16.54
C ALA A 118 -0.12 -4.14 16.64
N ASN A 119 0.13 -2.92 17.11
CA ASN A 119 1.42 -2.23 17.10
C ASN A 119 2.00 -2.03 15.69
N SER A 120 1.15 -1.86 14.69
CA SER A 120 1.55 -1.67 13.30
C SER A 120 1.32 -0.22 12.85
N GLU A 121 2.22 0.33 12.05
CA GLU A 121 1.97 1.57 11.30
C GLU A 121 1.01 1.32 10.14
N VAL A 122 0.42 2.38 9.61
CA VAL A 122 -0.44 2.30 8.42
C VAL A 122 0.26 2.94 7.23
N MET A 123 0.37 2.20 6.13
CA MET A 123 0.74 2.69 4.82
C MET A 123 -0.54 2.93 4.03
N MET A 124 -0.91 4.20 3.88
CA MET A 124 -2.21 4.57 3.34
C MET A 124 -2.19 4.77 1.83
N ALA A 125 -3.09 4.15 1.09
CA ALA A 125 -3.23 4.38 -0.34
C ALA A 125 -4.29 5.44 -0.65
N VAL A 126 -3.98 6.38 -1.57
CA VAL A 126 -4.92 7.38 -2.07
C VAL A 126 -5.52 6.98 -3.41
N LYS A 127 -6.72 7.45 -3.67
CA LYS A 127 -7.54 7.13 -4.84
C LYS A 127 -7.15 7.99 -6.04
N LEU A 128 -6.23 7.52 -6.89
CA LEU A 128 -5.85 8.22 -8.14
C LEU A 128 -6.49 7.64 -9.41
N GLY A 129 -7.20 6.53 -9.30
CA GLY A 129 -7.95 5.95 -10.44
C GLY A 129 -9.11 6.83 -10.87
N THR A 130 -10.08 7.06 -9.99
CA THR A 130 -11.34 7.76 -10.30
C THR A 130 -11.46 9.15 -9.64
N ARG A 131 -10.52 9.51 -8.77
CA ARG A 131 -10.37 10.85 -8.17
C ARG A 131 -8.96 11.38 -8.43
N GLY A 132 -8.49 12.35 -7.68
CA GLY A 132 -7.18 12.97 -7.93
C GLY A 132 -6.70 13.83 -6.78
N ILE A 133 -5.94 14.87 -7.09
CA ILE A 133 -5.17 15.71 -6.19
C ILE A 133 -6.00 16.19 -4.98
N THR A 134 -7.16 16.78 -5.23
CA THR A 134 -8.00 17.35 -4.17
C THR A 134 -8.48 16.27 -3.18
N ASP A 135 -8.87 15.12 -3.67
CA ASP A 135 -9.31 14.00 -2.83
C ASP A 135 -8.18 13.48 -1.92
N ALA A 136 -6.99 13.30 -2.49
CA ALA A 136 -5.81 12.88 -1.75
C ALA A 136 -5.41 13.91 -0.67
N CYS A 137 -5.47 15.21 -0.99
CA CYS A 137 -5.22 16.29 -0.05
C CYS A 137 -6.25 16.31 1.08
N ASN A 138 -7.54 16.16 0.77
CA ASN A 138 -8.62 16.13 1.75
C ASN A 138 -8.47 14.94 2.72
N LEU A 139 -8.11 13.76 2.20
CA LEU A 139 -7.84 12.59 3.02
C LEU A 139 -6.63 12.81 3.94
N LEU A 140 -5.53 13.35 3.41
CA LEU A 140 -4.35 13.68 4.21
C LEU A 140 -4.66 14.71 5.30
N GLU A 141 -5.42 15.76 4.96
CA GLU A 141 -5.86 16.78 5.93
C GLU A 141 -6.69 16.14 7.05
N TYR A 142 -7.64 15.27 6.69
CA TYR A 142 -8.42 14.51 7.67
C TYR A 142 -7.53 13.67 8.58
N CYS A 143 -6.57 12.95 8.03
CA CYS A 143 -5.73 12.03 8.79
C CYS A 143 -4.65 12.72 9.63
N ASN A 144 -3.96 13.73 9.07
CA ASN A 144 -2.71 14.22 9.64
C ASN A 144 -2.75 15.65 10.15
N HIS A 145 -3.68 16.51 9.69
CA HIS A 145 -3.70 17.90 10.14
C HIS A 145 -4.23 18.02 11.58
N PRO A 146 -3.59 18.81 12.45
CA PRO A 146 -3.93 18.84 13.89
C PRO A 146 -5.33 19.37 14.18
N GLY A 147 -5.81 20.39 13.46
CA GLY A 147 -7.14 20.99 13.68
C GLY A 147 -7.23 22.40 13.07
N GLY A 148 -8.43 22.99 13.11
CA GLY A 148 -8.67 24.35 12.62
C GLY A 148 -8.94 24.43 11.11
N THR A 149 -9.11 23.30 10.44
CA THR A 149 -9.47 23.20 9.03
C THR A 149 -10.66 22.28 8.83
N LYS A 150 -11.29 22.35 7.66
CA LYS A 150 -12.54 21.62 7.38
C LYS A 150 -12.46 20.13 7.73
N TYR A 151 -11.45 19.44 7.25
CA TYR A 151 -11.37 17.97 7.40
C TYR A 151 -10.70 17.55 8.71
N SER A 152 -9.76 18.32 9.23
CA SER A 152 -9.22 18.07 10.57
C SER A 152 -10.27 18.25 11.66
N ASP A 153 -11.10 19.30 11.54
CA ASP A 153 -12.22 19.54 12.47
C ASP A 153 -13.32 18.48 12.32
N LEU A 154 -13.53 17.97 11.10
CA LEU A 154 -14.43 16.85 10.85
C LEU A 154 -13.93 15.56 11.55
N ARG A 155 -12.63 15.24 11.50
CA ARG A 155 -12.04 14.13 12.27
C ARG A 155 -12.31 14.29 13.77
N ILE A 156 -12.08 15.51 14.30
CA ILE A 156 -12.31 15.81 15.72
C ILE A 156 -13.78 15.63 16.08
N LYS A 157 -14.69 16.11 15.23
CA LYS A 157 -16.14 15.90 15.38
C LYS A 157 -16.52 14.43 15.38
N HIS A 158 -15.83 13.59 14.60
CA HIS A 158 -16.01 12.15 14.57
C HIS A 158 -15.38 11.42 15.77
N GLY A 159 -14.88 12.15 16.77
CA GLY A 159 -14.39 11.61 18.03
C GLY A 159 -12.89 11.33 18.08
N GLN A 160 -12.14 11.59 16.99
CA GLN A 160 -10.69 11.41 16.97
C GLN A 160 -9.99 12.79 17.07
N LYS A 161 -9.61 13.15 18.29
CA LYS A 161 -8.99 14.45 18.58
C LYS A 161 -7.61 14.59 17.93
N ASP A 162 -6.76 13.60 18.14
CA ASP A 162 -5.38 13.64 17.66
C ASP A 162 -5.28 13.16 16.21
N PRO A 163 -4.32 13.69 15.42
CA PRO A 163 -4.02 13.15 14.09
C PRO A 163 -3.66 11.67 14.12
N TYR A 164 -3.99 10.94 13.06
CA TYR A 164 -3.54 9.55 12.89
C TYR A 164 -2.03 9.46 12.68
N GLY A 165 -1.45 10.48 12.06
CA GLY A 165 -0.01 10.58 11.85
C GLY A 165 0.54 9.57 10.85
N PHE A 166 -0.24 9.20 9.83
CA PHE A 166 0.22 8.29 8.78
C PHE A 166 1.40 8.87 8.03
N LYS A 167 2.51 8.12 7.95
CA LYS A 167 3.77 8.60 7.37
C LYS A 167 3.98 8.17 5.93
N THR A 168 3.58 6.96 5.56
CA THR A 168 3.80 6.39 4.24
C THR A 168 2.50 6.35 3.44
N TRP A 169 2.53 6.90 2.21
CA TRP A 169 1.36 7.08 1.36
C TRP A 169 1.60 6.52 -0.04
N CYS A 170 0.73 5.61 -0.49
CA CYS A 170 0.76 5.09 -1.86
C CYS A 170 -0.06 5.98 -2.78
N LEU A 171 0.54 6.39 -3.89
CA LEU A 171 -0.12 7.22 -4.91
C LEU A 171 -0.92 6.36 -5.89
N GLY A 172 -2.00 5.75 -5.42
CA GLY A 172 -2.83 4.82 -6.17
C GLY A 172 -2.42 3.36 -5.98
N ASN A 173 -2.92 2.50 -6.87
CA ASN A 173 -2.63 1.07 -6.94
C ASN A 173 -2.65 0.62 -8.40
N GLU A 174 -1.63 -0.13 -8.85
CA GLU A 174 -1.58 -0.81 -10.15
C GLU A 174 -2.09 0.04 -11.32
N MET A 175 -1.63 1.28 -11.41
CA MET A 175 -2.22 2.27 -12.30
C MET A 175 -1.99 2.00 -13.79
N ASP A 176 -1.12 1.06 -14.15
CA ASP A 176 -0.89 0.52 -15.50
C ASP A 176 -1.82 -0.64 -15.84
N GLY A 177 -2.43 -1.28 -14.85
CA GLY A 177 -3.23 -2.49 -15.01
C GLY A 177 -4.60 -2.23 -15.64
N PRO A 178 -4.97 -2.87 -16.77
CA PRO A 178 -6.26 -2.65 -17.42
C PRO A 178 -7.45 -3.13 -16.58
N TRP A 179 -7.22 -3.92 -15.54
CA TRP A 179 -8.23 -4.34 -14.56
C TRP A 179 -8.51 -3.29 -13.49
N GLN A 180 -7.57 -2.34 -13.29
CA GLN A 180 -7.71 -1.28 -12.30
C GLN A 180 -8.70 -0.22 -12.77
N ILE A 181 -9.69 0.10 -11.94
CA ILE A 181 -10.70 1.13 -12.28
C ILE A 181 -9.99 2.49 -12.40
N GLY A 182 -10.10 3.10 -13.59
CA GLY A 182 -9.46 4.36 -13.89
C GLY A 182 -7.94 4.26 -14.09
N HIS A 183 -7.44 3.08 -14.53
CA HIS A 183 -6.06 2.92 -14.97
C HIS A 183 -5.67 4.00 -15.99
N LYS A 184 -4.39 4.24 -16.15
CA LYS A 184 -3.87 5.37 -16.91
C LYS A 184 -2.71 4.96 -17.80
N THR A 185 -2.43 5.76 -18.79
CA THR A 185 -1.15 5.72 -19.47
C THR A 185 -0.03 6.19 -18.53
N MET A 186 1.21 5.85 -18.85
CA MET A 186 2.38 6.21 -18.05
C MET A 186 2.54 7.72 -17.87
N ASP A 187 2.20 8.51 -18.91
CA ASP A 187 2.29 9.97 -18.87
C ASP A 187 1.16 10.58 -18.02
N GLU A 188 -0.08 10.11 -18.20
CA GLU A 188 -1.21 10.55 -17.40
C GLU A 188 -0.99 10.26 -15.90
N TYR A 189 -0.52 9.05 -15.59
CA TYR A 189 -0.27 8.68 -14.21
C TYR A 189 0.95 9.42 -13.63
N GLY A 190 2.06 9.47 -14.36
CA GLY A 190 3.27 10.17 -13.91
C GLY A 190 2.99 11.63 -13.56
N ARG A 191 2.25 12.33 -14.45
CA ARG A 191 1.86 13.72 -14.20
C ARG A 191 0.90 13.89 -13.03
N LEU A 192 -0.10 13.02 -12.90
CA LEU A 192 -1.05 13.04 -11.78
C LEU A 192 -0.36 12.77 -10.44
N ALA A 193 0.50 11.75 -10.39
CA ALA A 193 1.24 11.39 -9.19
C ALA A 193 2.20 12.50 -8.75
N GLU A 194 2.92 13.12 -9.69
CA GLU A 194 3.78 14.27 -9.43
C GLU A 194 3.01 15.41 -8.75
N GLU A 195 1.92 15.86 -9.34
CA GLU A 195 1.15 16.99 -8.79
C GLU A 195 0.45 16.62 -7.47
N THR A 196 0.04 15.37 -7.32
CA THR A 196 -0.53 14.89 -6.06
C THR A 196 0.53 14.92 -4.94
N ALA A 197 1.73 14.40 -5.21
CA ALA A 197 2.83 14.42 -4.24
C ALA A 197 3.20 15.84 -3.82
N LYS A 198 3.32 16.77 -4.78
CA LYS A 198 3.59 18.18 -4.51
C LYS A 198 2.52 18.80 -3.59
N ALA A 199 1.24 18.62 -3.92
CA ALA A 199 0.15 19.18 -3.15
C ALA A 199 0.08 18.60 -1.73
N MET A 200 0.21 17.30 -1.58
CA MET A 200 0.21 16.63 -0.27
C MET A 200 1.40 17.07 0.60
N LYS A 201 2.61 17.26 0.02
CA LYS A 201 3.78 17.78 0.75
C LYS A 201 3.58 19.22 1.29
N LEU A 202 2.69 20.01 0.70
CA LEU A 202 2.34 21.33 1.23
C LEU A 202 1.48 21.24 2.51
N ILE A 203 0.77 20.12 2.70
CA ILE A 203 -0.04 19.87 3.90
C ILE A 203 0.82 19.28 5.00
N ASP A 204 1.59 18.24 4.67
CA ASP A 204 2.50 17.57 5.61
C ASP A 204 3.84 17.23 4.91
N PRO A 205 4.89 18.03 5.10
CA PRO A 205 6.18 17.80 4.45
C PRO A 205 6.93 16.56 4.98
N SER A 206 6.48 15.97 6.07
CA SER A 206 7.14 14.84 6.73
C SER A 206 6.75 13.47 6.17
N ILE A 207 5.72 13.38 5.31
CA ILE A 207 5.23 12.12 4.77
C ILE A 207 6.15 11.58 3.65
N GLU A 208 6.17 10.27 3.48
CA GLU A 208 6.88 9.57 2.42
C GLU A 208 5.88 9.04 1.38
N PHE A 209 6.30 9.00 0.11
CA PHE A 209 5.45 8.51 -0.97
C PHE A 209 5.99 7.26 -1.63
N VAL A 210 5.06 6.35 -1.93
CA VAL A 210 5.26 5.21 -2.82
C VAL A 210 4.49 5.48 -4.12
N VAL A 211 5.19 5.53 -5.25
CA VAL A 211 4.59 5.65 -6.58
C VAL A 211 4.44 4.27 -7.22
N CYS A 212 3.37 4.04 -7.99
CA CYS A 212 3.14 2.74 -8.63
C CYS A 212 4.21 2.47 -9.69
N GLY A 213 4.92 1.35 -9.55
CA GLY A 213 5.61 0.67 -10.62
C GLY A 213 4.63 -0.18 -11.43
N SER A 214 5.15 -1.02 -12.35
CA SER A 214 4.33 -1.97 -13.09
C SER A 214 3.64 -2.97 -12.15
N SER A 215 2.39 -3.31 -12.47
CA SER A 215 1.57 -4.26 -11.69
C SER A 215 2.17 -5.67 -11.62
N ASN A 216 3.04 -5.99 -12.55
CA ASN A 216 3.93 -7.14 -12.55
C ASN A 216 4.98 -7.00 -13.68
N LYS A 217 6.00 -7.85 -13.67
CA LYS A 217 7.07 -7.80 -14.68
C LYS A 217 6.64 -8.21 -16.10
N ASP A 218 5.49 -8.89 -16.24
CA ASP A 218 4.99 -9.37 -17.53
C ASP A 218 4.12 -8.30 -18.25
N MET A 219 3.95 -7.12 -17.64
CA MET A 219 3.23 -6.02 -18.28
C MET A 219 3.93 -5.57 -19.56
N PRO A 220 3.17 -5.30 -20.64
CA PRO A 220 3.76 -4.83 -21.92
C PRO A 220 4.58 -3.54 -21.79
N THR A 221 4.32 -2.78 -20.73
CA THR A 221 4.96 -1.50 -20.44
C THR A 221 6.09 -1.62 -19.40
N PHE A 222 6.42 -2.82 -18.93
CA PHE A 222 7.45 -3.05 -17.93
C PHE A 222 8.78 -2.38 -18.27
N ALA A 223 9.44 -1.80 -17.32
CA ALA A 223 10.61 -0.95 -17.35
C ALA A 223 10.39 0.40 -18.09
N LEU A 224 9.57 0.45 -19.13
CA LEU A 224 9.20 1.71 -19.78
C LEU A 224 8.26 2.54 -18.90
N TRP A 225 7.32 1.88 -18.21
CA TRP A 225 6.44 2.50 -17.21
C TRP A 225 7.25 3.18 -16.12
N GLU A 226 8.22 2.49 -15.54
CA GLU A 226 9.06 3.01 -14.47
C GLU A 226 9.90 4.22 -14.92
N ASP A 227 10.52 4.16 -16.12
CA ASP A 227 11.27 5.31 -16.66
C ASP A 227 10.38 6.54 -16.81
N HIS A 228 9.20 6.38 -17.42
CA HIS A 228 8.28 7.50 -17.63
C HIS A 228 7.73 8.06 -16.32
N VAL A 229 7.20 7.22 -15.44
CA VAL A 229 6.64 7.64 -14.17
C VAL A 229 7.69 8.32 -13.29
N LEU A 230 8.89 7.74 -13.18
CA LEU A 230 9.98 8.34 -12.41
C LEU A 230 10.54 9.59 -13.08
N SER A 231 10.46 9.74 -14.39
CA SER A 231 10.84 10.99 -15.07
C SER A 231 10.01 12.18 -14.57
N HIS A 232 8.75 11.97 -14.18
CA HIS A 232 7.91 12.96 -13.53
C HIS A 232 8.17 13.06 -12.02
N THR A 233 8.16 11.93 -11.32
CA THR A 233 7.95 11.86 -9.88
C THR A 233 9.22 11.76 -9.04
N TYR A 234 10.40 11.48 -9.64
CA TYR A 234 11.64 11.12 -8.93
C TYR A 234 12.01 12.07 -7.78
N ASP A 235 11.78 13.37 -7.97
CA ASP A 235 12.17 14.39 -6.99
C ASP A 235 11.20 14.46 -5.79
N TYR A 236 10.00 13.90 -5.92
CA TYR A 236 8.90 14.04 -4.97
C TYR A 236 8.55 12.77 -4.20
N VAL A 237 8.88 11.58 -4.74
CA VAL A 237 8.52 10.29 -4.15
C VAL A 237 9.76 9.57 -3.59
N ASP A 238 9.56 8.70 -2.62
CA ASP A 238 10.64 8.06 -1.87
C ASP A 238 10.83 6.61 -2.29
N TYR A 239 9.75 5.94 -2.72
CA TYR A 239 9.72 4.54 -3.10
C TYR A 239 8.99 4.34 -4.42
N LEU A 240 9.43 3.32 -5.17
CA LEU A 240 8.71 2.75 -6.32
C LEU A 240 8.15 1.39 -5.92
N SER A 241 6.85 1.15 -6.14
CA SER A 241 6.22 -0.12 -5.78
C SER A 241 6.54 -1.23 -6.78
N LEU A 242 6.59 -2.47 -6.28
CA LEU A 242 6.69 -3.69 -7.06
C LEU A 242 5.60 -4.66 -6.60
N HIS A 243 4.92 -5.28 -7.55
CA HIS A 243 3.89 -6.29 -7.30
C HIS A 243 4.19 -7.57 -8.07
N THR A 244 3.89 -8.72 -7.50
CA THR A 244 3.92 -10.00 -8.20
C THR A 244 3.15 -11.09 -7.45
N TYR A 245 2.57 -12.01 -8.21
CA TYR A 245 1.93 -13.20 -7.68
C TYR A 245 2.52 -14.45 -8.33
N TYR A 246 2.92 -15.41 -7.51
CA TYR A 246 3.50 -16.66 -7.95
C TYR A 246 2.53 -17.82 -7.77
N GLY A 247 2.48 -18.72 -8.76
CA GLY A 247 1.67 -19.93 -8.68
C GLY A 247 2.41 -21.12 -9.30
N ASN A 248 2.12 -22.31 -8.80
CA ASN A 248 2.64 -23.57 -9.39
C ASN A 248 1.75 -24.01 -10.55
N ARG A 249 1.72 -23.21 -11.64
CA ARG A 249 0.86 -23.46 -12.81
C ARG A 249 1.32 -24.64 -13.68
N SER A 250 2.62 -24.96 -13.62
CA SER A 250 3.23 -26.05 -14.36
C SER A 250 3.12 -27.39 -13.64
N ASP A 251 2.68 -27.39 -12.38
CA ASP A 251 2.74 -28.53 -11.44
C ASP A 251 4.16 -29.11 -11.29
N ASP A 252 5.18 -28.30 -11.59
CA ASP A 252 6.59 -28.62 -11.35
C ASP A 252 7.11 -27.91 -10.10
N SER A 253 7.31 -28.68 -9.04
CA SER A 253 7.81 -28.15 -7.77
C SER A 253 9.22 -27.53 -7.89
N ASN A 254 10.06 -27.96 -8.83
CA ASN A 254 11.40 -27.38 -8.99
C ASN A 254 11.30 -26.00 -9.64
N ASP A 255 10.45 -25.85 -10.67
CA ASP A 255 10.16 -24.54 -11.30
C ASP A 255 9.58 -23.58 -10.27
N PHE A 256 8.58 -24.02 -9.50
CA PHE A 256 7.96 -23.21 -8.48
C PHE A 256 8.94 -22.76 -7.38
N LEU A 257 9.78 -23.65 -6.89
CA LEU A 257 10.79 -23.32 -5.87
C LEU A 257 11.89 -22.37 -6.39
N ALA A 258 12.10 -22.31 -7.71
CA ALA A 258 13.03 -21.40 -8.35
C ALA A 258 12.45 -19.98 -8.60
N LYS A 259 11.17 -19.73 -8.27
CA LYS A 259 10.55 -18.40 -8.48
C LYS A 259 11.19 -17.28 -7.65
N SER A 260 11.98 -17.61 -6.63
CA SER A 260 12.82 -16.62 -5.94
C SER A 260 13.85 -15.96 -6.86
N ASP A 261 14.38 -16.69 -7.86
CA ASP A 261 15.32 -16.13 -8.84
C ASP A 261 14.64 -15.11 -9.74
N ASP A 262 13.37 -15.35 -10.09
CA ASP A 262 12.52 -14.42 -10.82
C ASP A 262 12.24 -13.12 -10.04
N MET A 263 11.99 -13.23 -8.74
CA MET A 263 11.82 -12.06 -7.86
C MET A 263 13.12 -11.25 -7.77
N ASP A 264 14.25 -11.90 -7.67
CA ASP A 264 15.57 -11.27 -7.61
C ASP A 264 15.87 -10.51 -8.93
N GLU A 265 15.61 -11.14 -10.08
CA GLU A 265 15.74 -10.51 -11.41
C GLU A 265 14.81 -9.27 -11.54
N PHE A 266 13.56 -9.38 -11.08
CA PHE A 266 12.61 -8.27 -11.07
C PHE A 266 13.17 -7.09 -10.25
N ILE A 267 13.59 -7.34 -9.02
CA ILE A 267 14.18 -6.32 -8.14
C ILE A 267 15.40 -5.66 -8.79
N HIS A 268 16.33 -6.44 -9.34
CA HIS A 268 17.54 -5.91 -9.99
C HIS A 268 17.22 -5.08 -11.23
N THR A 269 16.24 -5.49 -12.03
CA THR A 269 15.80 -4.72 -13.21
C THR A 269 15.25 -3.35 -12.79
N ILE A 270 14.43 -3.31 -11.75
CA ILE A 270 13.87 -2.05 -11.26
C ILE A 270 14.94 -1.16 -10.61
N ILE A 271 15.89 -1.73 -9.87
CA ILE A 271 17.05 -0.96 -9.36
C ILE A 271 17.80 -0.30 -10.51
N ALA A 272 18.10 -1.06 -11.58
CA ALA A 272 18.80 -0.53 -12.74
C ALA A 272 18.02 0.61 -13.44
N THR A 273 16.69 0.48 -13.54
CA THR A 273 15.81 1.53 -14.08
C THR A 273 15.81 2.77 -13.20
N CYS A 274 15.72 2.62 -11.88
CA CYS A 274 15.82 3.73 -10.94
C CYS A 274 17.17 4.46 -11.05
N ASP A 275 18.28 3.73 -11.17
CA ASP A 275 19.62 4.29 -11.33
C ASP A 275 19.79 5.00 -12.68
N TYR A 276 19.20 4.47 -13.75
CA TYR A 276 19.15 5.14 -15.06
C TYR A 276 18.44 6.49 -14.95
N VAL A 277 17.24 6.54 -14.36
CA VAL A 277 16.49 7.79 -14.20
C VAL A 277 17.24 8.76 -13.28
N LYS A 278 17.86 8.27 -12.19
CA LYS A 278 18.73 9.07 -11.32
C LYS A 278 19.84 9.76 -12.12
N ALA A 279 20.52 9.01 -12.97
CA ALA A 279 21.61 9.54 -13.82
C ALA A 279 21.08 10.57 -14.84
N LYS A 280 19.97 10.26 -15.52
CA LYS A 280 19.27 11.13 -16.48
C LYS A 280 18.88 12.47 -15.85
N LYS A 281 18.36 12.45 -14.63
CA LYS A 281 17.99 13.64 -13.83
C LYS A 281 19.15 14.30 -13.11
N ARG A 282 20.35 13.71 -13.12
CA ARG A 282 21.51 14.15 -12.34
C ARG A 282 21.20 14.33 -10.85
N SER A 283 20.28 13.50 -10.35
CA SER A 283 19.85 13.56 -8.95
C SER A 283 20.87 12.90 -8.01
N LYS A 284 20.97 13.42 -6.78
CA LYS A 284 21.72 12.80 -5.68
C LYS A 284 20.84 11.92 -4.79
N LYS A 285 19.51 12.01 -4.96
CA LYS A 285 18.52 11.23 -4.23
C LYS A 285 18.64 9.75 -4.63
N ASN A 286 18.43 8.84 -3.70
CA ASN A 286 18.20 7.42 -3.99
C ASN A 286 16.72 7.15 -4.05
N MET A 287 16.29 6.36 -5.02
CA MET A 287 14.96 5.77 -5.04
C MET A 287 15.02 4.43 -4.33
N TYR A 288 14.14 4.23 -3.36
CA TYR A 288 13.99 2.95 -2.70
C TYR A 288 12.85 2.16 -3.35
N LEU A 289 12.78 0.86 -3.05
CA LEU A 289 11.73 -0.02 -3.55
C LEU A 289 10.77 -0.38 -2.42
N SER A 290 9.49 -0.44 -2.76
CA SER A 290 8.44 -0.96 -1.90
C SER A 290 7.84 -2.18 -2.57
N PHE A 291 8.23 -3.38 -2.12
CA PHE A 291 7.61 -4.62 -2.59
C PHE A 291 6.37 -4.85 -1.73
N ASP A 292 5.30 -4.13 -2.03
CA ASP A 292 4.17 -3.90 -1.13
C ASP A 292 2.90 -4.69 -1.47
N GLU A 293 2.98 -5.53 -2.52
CA GLU A 293 1.94 -6.50 -2.83
C GLU A 293 2.54 -7.74 -3.51
N TRP A 294 2.53 -8.86 -2.83
CA TRP A 294 2.97 -10.15 -3.40
C TRP A 294 2.39 -11.32 -2.60
N ASN A 295 2.21 -12.44 -3.27
CA ASN A 295 1.80 -13.67 -2.60
C ASN A 295 2.04 -14.89 -3.50
N VAL A 296 1.84 -16.07 -2.92
CA VAL A 296 1.65 -17.33 -3.64
C VAL A 296 0.15 -17.49 -3.91
N TRP A 297 -0.19 -17.72 -5.17
CA TRP A 297 -1.58 -17.78 -5.63
C TRP A 297 -1.93 -19.16 -6.16
#